data_c8cba0c60dbb145bed8ee66af1adf16a
#
_entry.id   c8cba0c60dbb145bed8ee66af1adf16a
#
_cell.length_a   1.000
_cell.length_b   1.000
_cell.length_c   1.000
_cell.angle_alpha   90.00
_cell.angle_beta   90.00
_cell.angle_gamma   90.00
#
_symmetry.space_group_name_H-M   'P 1'
#
loop_
_entity.id
_entity.type
_entity.pdbx_description
1 polymer ?
#
loop_
_entity_poly.entity_id
_entity_poly.type
_entity_poly.pdbx_seq_one_letter_code
_entity_poly.pdbx_strand_id
1 'polypeptide(L)'
;MSVISMKQLLEAGVHFGHQTRRWNPKMAEYIYTERNGIYIIDLQKSVGKVDEAYNAVYDIAEQGGTILFVGTKKQAQDAVKTEAERCGMYYVNERWLGGMLTNFKTIQSRIQRLKNIEKMEEDGTFDVLPKKEVIQLKKEQEKLQKNLGGIKDMKRIPDAIFVVDPKKESICVQEAHILGIPLIGIVDTNCDPEELDYVIPGNDDAIRAVKLIVSKMADAVIAANQGETAEEYEDVVADEAETDRKSVV
;
A
#
# COMPACT_ATOMS: atom_id res chain seq x y z
N MET A 1 21.88 -4.78 -8.69
CA MET A 1 21.36 -6.17 -8.48
C MET A 1 19.86 -6.05 -8.47
N SER A 2 19.15 -7.01 -9.07
CA SER A 2 17.68 -7.00 -9.03
C SER A 2 17.18 -7.24 -7.60
N VAL A 3 16.14 -6.52 -7.19
CA VAL A 3 15.50 -6.59 -5.85
C VAL A 3 14.88 -7.97 -5.61
N ILE A 4 14.49 -8.64 -6.70
CA ILE A 4 13.85 -9.95 -6.67
C ILE A 4 14.40 -10.86 -7.75
N SER A 5 14.60 -12.15 -7.44
CA SER A 5 15.03 -13.12 -8.43
C SER A 5 13.85 -13.75 -9.17
N MET A 6 14.06 -14.12 -10.44
CA MET A 6 13.07 -14.87 -11.22
C MET A 6 12.63 -16.17 -10.53
N LYS A 7 13.55 -16.83 -9.80
CA LYS A 7 13.26 -18.04 -9.04
C LYS A 7 12.24 -17.79 -7.95
N GLN A 8 12.38 -16.71 -7.19
CA GLN A 8 11.43 -16.33 -6.14
C GLN A 8 10.03 -16.04 -6.72
N LEU A 9 9.96 -15.32 -7.86
CA LEU A 9 8.69 -15.06 -8.54
C LEU A 9 8.02 -16.36 -9.01
N LEU A 10 8.81 -17.30 -9.56
CA LEU A 10 8.31 -18.60 -10.01
C LEU A 10 7.76 -19.43 -8.85
N GLU A 11 8.50 -19.55 -7.76
CA GLU A 11 8.11 -20.29 -6.55
C GLU A 11 6.88 -19.71 -5.86
N ALA A 12 6.72 -18.39 -5.91
CA ALA A 12 5.53 -17.70 -5.39
C ALA A 12 4.31 -17.82 -6.32
N GLY A 13 4.48 -18.28 -7.57
CA GLY A 13 3.39 -18.43 -8.53
C GLY A 13 2.94 -17.13 -9.19
N VAL A 14 3.82 -16.11 -9.28
CA VAL A 14 3.54 -14.80 -9.88
C VAL A 14 3.23 -14.92 -11.38
N HIS A 15 3.76 -15.94 -12.06
CA HIS A 15 3.60 -16.16 -13.49
C HIS A 15 2.21 -16.64 -13.94
N PHE A 16 1.35 -17.07 -13.04
CA PHE A 16 0.00 -17.48 -13.40
C PHE A 16 -0.91 -16.27 -13.54
N GLY A 17 -1.49 -16.11 -14.72
CA GLY A 17 -2.53 -15.13 -14.95
C GLY A 17 -3.94 -15.74 -14.89
N HIS A 18 -4.90 -14.99 -15.36
CA HIS A 18 -6.30 -15.40 -15.45
C HIS A 18 -6.58 -16.27 -16.69
N GLN A 19 -7.80 -16.86 -16.73
CA GLN A 19 -8.30 -17.59 -17.88
C GLN A 19 -8.31 -16.71 -19.14
N THR A 20 -7.96 -17.29 -20.30
CA THR A 20 -7.84 -16.60 -21.59
C THR A 20 -9.07 -15.79 -21.97
N ARG A 21 -10.28 -16.24 -21.64
CA ARG A 21 -11.55 -15.52 -21.92
C ARG A 21 -11.72 -14.20 -21.14
N ARG A 22 -10.93 -13.97 -20.08
CA ARG A 22 -11.07 -12.80 -19.21
C ARG A 22 -9.97 -11.76 -19.39
N TRP A 23 -9.05 -12.00 -20.31
CA TRP A 23 -7.88 -11.16 -20.47
C TRP A 23 -8.19 -9.77 -21.04
N ASN A 24 -7.28 -8.84 -20.81
CA ASN A 24 -7.28 -7.54 -21.45
C ASN A 24 -6.24 -7.56 -22.59
N PRO A 25 -6.60 -7.19 -23.84
CA PRO A 25 -5.66 -7.15 -24.97
C PRO A 25 -4.42 -6.28 -24.73
N LYS A 26 -4.53 -5.22 -23.94
CA LYS A 26 -3.41 -4.35 -23.58
C LYS A 26 -2.34 -5.06 -22.76
N MET A 27 -2.67 -6.17 -22.10
CA MET A 27 -1.71 -7.02 -21.39
C MET A 27 -0.90 -7.94 -22.30
N ALA A 28 -1.13 -7.93 -23.62
CA ALA A 28 -0.44 -8.80 -24.57
C ALA A 28 1.08 -8.73 -24.48
N GLU A 29 1.62 -7.54 -24.23
CA GLU A 29 3.07 -7.34 -24.09
C GLU A 29 3.68 -8.07 -22.88
N TYR A 30 2.90 -8.30 -21.80
CA TYR A 30 3.35 -8.95 -20.56
C TYR A 30 3.09 -10.47 -20.54
N ILE A 31 2.43 -11.00 -21.58
CA ILE A 31 2.09 -12.42 -21.69
C ILE A 31 3.21 -13.15 -22.44
N TYR A 32 3.74 -14.21 -21.82
CA TYR A 32 4.73 -15.08 -22.42
C TYR A 32 4.08 -16.14 -23.33
N THR A 33 3.04 -16.83 -22.83
CA THR A 33 2.35 -17.92 -23.56
C THR A 33 0.99 -18.22 -22.92
N GLU A 34 0.27 -19.13 -23.57
CA GLU A 34 -0.94 -19.75 -23.01
C GLU A 34 -0.67 -21.21 -22.68
N ARG A 35 -1.18 -21.68 -21.54
CA ARG A 35 -1.13 -23.08 -21.16
C ARG A 35 -2.43 -23.48 -20.45
N ASN A 36 -3.10 -24.52 -20.94
CA ASN A 36 -4.34 -25.05 -20.37
C ASN A 36 -5.46 -23.99 -20.18
N GLY A 37 -5.60 -23.06 -21.12
CA GLY A 37 -6.62 -22.01 -21.05
C GLY A 37 -6.32 -20.90 -20.04
N ILE A 38 -5.07 -20.81 -19.55
CA ILE A 38 -4.58 -19.77 -18.63
C ILE A 38 -3.38 -19.08 -19.29
N TYR A 39 -3.33 -17.77 -19.21
CA TYR A 39 -2.16 -17.02 -19.65
C TYR A 39 -1.02 -17.11 -18.63
N ILE A 40 0.19 -17.20 -19.14
CA ILE A 40 1.44 -17.19 -18.36
C ILE A 40 2.11 -15.84 -18.57
N ILE A 41 2.36 -15.14 -17.48
CA ILE A 41 3.01 -13.84 -17.46
C ILE A 41 4.52 -14.01 -17.65
N ASP A 42 5.14 -13.10 -18.40
CA ASP A 42 6.57 -13.06 -18.63
C ASP A 42 7.33 -12.55 -17.40
N LEU A 43 7.94 -13.48 -16.67
CA LEU A 43 8.68 -13.14 -15.45
C LEU A 43 9.93 -12.28 -15.69
N GLN A 44 10.51 -12.30 -16.89
CA GLN A 44 11.66 -11.43 -17.21
C GLN A 44 11.22 -9.96 -17.16
N LYS A 45 10.05 -9.65 -17.73
CA LYS A 45 9.46 -8.33 -17.65
C LYS A 45 9.01 -7.99 -16.23
N SER A 46 8.43 -8.96 -15.51
CA SER A 46 8.02 -8.74 -14.12
C SER A 46 9.20 -8.36 -13.22
N VAL A 47 10.36 -8.98 -13.36
CA VAL A 47 11.58 -8.62 -12.59
C VAL A 47 11.95 -7.15 -12.82
N GLY A 48 12.07 -6.74 -14.10
CA GLY A 48 12.40 -5.35 -14.43
C GLY A 48 11.39 -4.34 -13.92
N LYS A 49 10.10 -4.69 -14.02
CA LYS A 49 8.99 -3.82 -13.54
C LYS A 49 8.90 -3.74 -12.02
N VAL A 50 9.27 -4.80 -11.30
CA VAL A 50 9.42 -4.75 -9.84
C VAL A 50 10.56 -3.83 -9.45
N ASP A 51 11.71 -3.88 -10.14
CA ASP A 51 12.85 -2.99 -9.88
C ASP A 51 12.48 -1.51 -10.13
N GLU A 52 11.75 -1.22 -11.23
CA GLU A 52 11.24 0.14 -11.52
C GLU A 52 10.29 0.63 -10.41
N ALA A 53 9.34 -0.19 -10.01
CA ALA A 53 8.38 0.13 -8.96
C ALA A 53 9.05 0.31 -7.59
N TYR A 54 10.04 -0.53 -7.27
CA TYR A 54 10.84 -0.43 -6.05
C TYR A 54 11.55 0.91 -5.95
N ASN A 55 12.23 1.32 -7.03
CA ASN A 55 12.93 2.60 -7.08
C ASN A 55 11.95 3.78 -6.94
N ALA A 56 10.80 3.73 -7.61
CA ALA A 56 9.79 4.78 -7.48
C ALA A 56 9.25 4.90 -6.03
N VAL A 57 9.01 3.76 -5.36
CA VAL A 57 8.60 3.73 -3.96
C VAL A 57 9.69 4.28 -3.06
N TYR A 58 10.95 3.88 -3.31
CA TYR A 58 12.12 4.36 -2.59
C TYR A 58 12.28 5.88 -2.69
N ASP A 59 12.26 6.43 -3.90
CA ASP A 59 12.43 7.86 -4.17
C ASP A 59 11.34 8.71 -3.50
N ILE A 60 10.09 8.20 -3.49
CA ILE A 60 8.97 8.88 -2.81
C ILE A 60 9.16 8.84 -1.29
N ALA A 61 9.56 7.71 -0.74
CA ALA A 61 9.77 7.55 0.69
C ALA A 61 10.98 8.36 1.18
N GLU A 62 12.09 8.40 0.42
CA GLU A 62 13.29 9.22 0.69
C GLU A 62 12.97 10.72 0.79
N GLN A 63 11.97 11.19 0.04
CA GLN A 63 11.48 12.56 0.12
C GLN A 63 10.49 12.79 1.28
N GLY A 64 10.35 11.85 2.21
CA GLY A 64 9.37 11.93 3.30
C GLY A 64 7.92 11.76 2.82
N GLY A 65 7.72 11.21 1.64
CA GLY A 65 6.40 10.94 1.07
C GLY A 65 5.68 9.79 1.75
N THR A 66 4.36 9.84 1.74
CA THR A 66 3.51 8.81 2.33
C THR A 66 2.88 7.93 1.26
N ILE A 67 2.90 6.62 1.48
CA ILE A 67 2.37 5.63 0.54
C ILE A 67 1.16 4.95 1.17
N LEU A 68 0.07 4.86 0.39
CA LEU A 68 -1.13 4.16 0.80
C LEU A 68 -1.20 2.79 0.10
N PHE A 69 -1.15 1.72 0.89
CA PHE A 69 -1.30 0.36 0.39
C PHE A 69 -2.77 -0.04 0.31
N VAL A 70 -3.24 -0.43 -0.87
CA VAL A 70 -4.65 -0.76 -1.13
C VAL A 70 -4.79 -2.17 -1.69
N GLY A 71 -5.62 -2.98 -1.03
CA GLY A 71 -5.90 -4.34 -1.49
C GLY A 71 -7.03 -4.97 -0.69
N THR A 72 -8.26 -4.90 -1.24
CA THR A 72 -9.46 -5.44 -0.59
C THR A 72 -9.77 -6.89 -0.96
N LYS A 73 -8.93 -7.49 -1.81
CA LYS A 73 -9.03 -8.90 -2.18
C LYS A 73 -8.65 -9.77 -1.00
N LYS A 74 -9.39 -10.84 -0.71
CA LYS A 74 -9.12 -11.73 0.45
C LYS A 74 -7.67 -12.22 0.49
N GLN A 75 -7.08 -12.45 -0.68
CA GLN A 75 -5.69 -12.90 -0.82
C GLN A 75 -4.67 -11.81 -0.48
N ALA A 76 -5.07 -10.54 -0.56
CA ALA A 76 -4.21 -9.37 -0.34
C ALA A 76 -4.37 -8.75 1.05
N GLN A 77 -5.54 -8.89 1.69
CA GLN A 77 -5.92 -8.18 2.91
C GLN A 77 -4.86 -8.25 4.03
N ASP A 78 -4.40 -9.46 4.34
CA ASP A 78 -3.44 -9.67 5.42
C ASP A 78 -2.03 -9.19 5.04
N ALA A 79 -1.61 -9.44 3.79
CA ALA A 79 -0.32 -9.01 3.30
C ALA A 79 -0.20 -7.47 3.28
N VAL A 80 -1.22 -6.80 2.75
CA VAL A 80 -1.29 -5.33 2.69
C VAL A 80 -1.24 -4.72 4.08
N LYS A 81 -2.04 -5.23 5.03
CA LYS A 81 -2.03 -4.76 6.41
C LYS A 81 -0.67 -4.96 7.08
N THR A 82 -0.17 -6.19 7.07
CA THR A 82 1.06 -6.55 7.79
C THR A 82 2.27 -5.78 7.27
N GLU A 83 2.40 -5.65 5.96
CA GLU A 83 3.55 -4.98 5.36
C GLU A 83 3.48 -3.45 5.48
N ALA A 84 2.28 -2.86 5.36
CA ALA A 84 2.10 -1.42 5.60
C ALA A 84 2.40 -1.05 7.07
N GLU A 85 1.92 -1.85 8.04
CA GLU A 85 2.25 -1.66 9.45
C GLU A 85 3.76 -1.83 9.72
N ARG A 86 4.43 -2.78 9.03
CA ARG A 86 5.87 -3.02 9.14
C ARG A 86 6.72 -1.84 8.71
N CYS A 87 6.32 -1.14 7.65
CA CYS A 87 7.04 0.03 7.12
C CYS A 87 6.49 1.38 7.63
N GLY A 88 5.52 1.38 8.55
CA GLY A 88 4.94 2.60 9.12
C GLY A 88 4.05 3.40 8.17
N MET A 89 3.57 2.78 7.09
CA MET A 89 2.70 3.40 6.09
C MET A 89 1.23 3.05 6.31
N TYR A 90 0.34 3.67 5.54
CA TYR A 90 -1.10 3.53 5.66
C TYR A 90 -1.64 2.43 4.75
N TYR A 91 -2.81 1.89 5.11
CA TYR A 91 -3.45 0.83 4.31
C TYR A 91 -4.96 0.89 4.29
N VAL A 92 -5.55 0.31 3.22
CA VAL A 92 -6.97 0.00 3.08
C VAL A 92 -7.08 -1.44 2.59
N ASN A 93 -7.51 -2.34 3.49
CA ASN A 93 -7.56 -3.78 3.21
C ASN A 93 -8.97 -4.39 3.21
N GLU A 94 -10.01 -3.67 3.67
CA GLU A 94 -11.36 -4.23 3.76
C GLU A 94 -12.26 -3.75 2.61
N ARG A 95 -12.49 -2.46 2.53
CA ARG A 95 -13.32 -1.87 1.49
C ARG A 95 -12.91 -0.44 1.21
N TRP A 96 -12.69 -0.13 -0.05
CA TRP A 96 -12.58 1.27 -0.48
C TRP A 96 -13.93 1.97 -0.38
N LEU A 97 -13.98 3.06 0.35
CA LEU A 97 -15.18 3.90 0.44
C LEU A 97 -15.08 5.01 -0.60
N GLY A 98 -16.07 5.10 -1.51
CA GLY A 98 -16.08 6.15 -2.53
C GLY A 98 -15.94 7.54 -1.88
N GLY A 99 -15.07 8.37 -2.43
CA GLY A 99 -14.70 9.68 -1.87
C GLY A 99 -13.62 9.61 -0.77
N MET A 100 -12.91 8.49 -0.62
CA MET A 100 -11.90 8.34 0.42
C MET A 100 -10.76 9.35 0.29
N LEU A 101 -10.40 9.72 -0.93
CA LEU A 101 -9.39 10.75 -1.23
C LEU A 101 -10.03 12.03 -1.74
N THR A 102 -10.95 11.95 -2.69
CA THR A 102 -11.63 13.12 -3.29
C THR A 102 -12.52 13.87 -2.30
N ASN A 103 -13.02 13.21 -1.26
CA ASN A 103 -13.76 13.82 -0.15
C ASN A 103 -13.08 13.55 1.20
N PHE A 104 -11.78 13.74 1.26
CA PHE A 104 -10.94 13.42 2.41
C PHE A 104 -11.39 14.14 3.69
N LYS A 105 -11.89 15.38 3.59
CA LYS A 105 -12.42 16.13 4.73
C LYS A 105 -13.56 15.38 5.45
N THR A 106 -14.45 14.75 4.69
CA THR A 106 -15.55 13.94 5.25
C THR A 106 -14.98 12.66 5.89
N ILE A 107 -14.01 12.02 5.27
CA ILE A 107 -13.33 10.85 5.84
C ILE A 107 -12.63 11.21 7.16
N GLN A 108 -11.93 12.33 7.22
CA GLN A 108 -11.32 12.82 8.47
C GLN A 108 -12.35 13.05 9.57
N SER A 109 -13.55 13.57 9.25
CA SER A 109 -14.62 13.71 10.24
C SER A 109 -15.09 12.36 10.79
N ARG A 110 -15.10 11.30 9.97
CA ARG A 110 -15.43 9.94 10.39
C ARG A 110 -14.31 9.31 11.23
N ILE A 111 -13.05 9.57 10.87
CA ILE A 111 -11.90 9.16 11.69
C ILE A 111 -11.95 9.87 13.05
N GLN A 112 -12.27 11.17 13.09
CA GLN A 112 -12.42 11.88 14.34
C GLN A 112 -13.58 11.30 15.20
N ARG A 113 -14.68 10.88 14.56
CA ARG A 113 -15.77 10.18 15.24
C ARG A 113 -15.29 8.87 15.86
N LEU A 114 -14.46 8.09 15.14
CA LEU A 114 -13.85 6.87 15.67
C LEU A 114 -13.01 7.18 16.92
N LYS A 115 -12.09 8.14 16.81
CA LYS A 115 -11.22 8.57 17.92
C LYS A 115 -12.05 9.05 19.13
N ASN A 116 -13.17 9.74 18.91
CA ASN A 116 -14.06 10.18 19.98
C ASN A 116 -14.75 9.00 20.67
N ILE A 117 -15.19 7.98 19.92
CA ILE A 117 -15.82 6.79 20.53
C ILE A 117 -14.80 6.00 21.37
N GLU A 118 -13.58 5.85 20.87
CA GLU A 118 -12.48 5.21 21.63
C GLU A 118 -12.19 5.96 22.93
N LYS A 119 -12.10 7.29 22.86
CA LYS A 119 -11.91 8.14 24.03
C LYS A 119 -13.05 7.99 25.04
N MET A 120 -14.33 7.91 24.59
CA MET A 120 -15.47 7.68 25.46
C MET A 120 -15.41 6.32 26.18
N GLU A 121 -14.81 5.32 25.54
CA GLU A 121 -14.58 4.01 26.15
C GLU A 121 -13.47 4.07 27.21
N GLU A 122 -12.36 4.77 26.93
CA GLU A 122 -11.24 4.98 27.85
C GLU A 122 -11.61 5.83 29.08
N ASP A 123 -12.39 6.90 28.87
CA ASP A 123 -12.82 7.84 29.92
C ASP A 123 -13.94 7.26 30.81
N GLY A 124 -14.39 6.01 30.59
CA GLY A 124 -15.47 5.39 31.37
C GLY A 124 -16.87 5.96 31.08
N THR A 125 -17.05 6.77 30.03
CA THR A 125 -18.34 7.34 29.63
C THR A 125 -19.37 6.24 29.32
N PHE A 126 -18.92 5.07 28.85
CA PHE A 126 -19.81 3.94 28.58
C PHE A 126 -20.50 3.36 29.79
N ASP A 127 -19.97 3.56 31.02
CA ASP A 127 -20.56 3.08 32.24
C ASP A 127 -21.80 3.91 32.69
N VAL A 128 -21.87 5.17 32.22
CA VAL A 128 -22.97 6.11 32.54
C VAL A 128 -24.08 6.05 31.48
N LEU A 129 -23.77 5.54 30.25
CA LEU A 129 -24.74 5.48 29.16
C LEU A 129 -25.67 4.28 29.25
N PRO A 130 -26.93 4.39 28.71
CA PRO A 130 -27.85 3.25 28.60
C PRO A 130 -27.19 2.11 27.76
N LYS A 131 -27.37 0.86 28.20
CA LYS A 131 -26.78 -0.31 27.51
C LYS A 131 -27.06 -0.38 26.00
N LYS A 132 -28.27 0.09 25.60
CA LYS A 132 -28.63 0.12 24.15
C LYS A 132 -27.75 1.06 23.35
N GLU A 133 -27.41 2.22 23.89
CA GLU A 133 -26.53 3.21 23.22
C GLU A 133 -25.09 2.71 23.16
N VAL A 134 -24.57 2.11 24.23
CA VAL A 134 -23.25 1.51 24.27
C VAL A 134 -23.12 0.43 23.17
N ILE A 135 -24.13 -0.43 23.02
CA ILE A 135 -24.10 -1.45 21.94
C ILE A 135 -24.08 -0.81 20.55
N GLN A 136 -24.79 0.29 20.34
CA GLN A 136 -24.79 1.01 19.06
C GLN A 136 -23.43 1.66 18.78
N LEU A 137 -22.82 2.31 19.79
CA LEU A 137 -21.50 2.93 19.68
C LEU A 137 -20.42 1.89 19.39
N LYS A 138 -20.45 0.73 20.07
CA LYS A 138 -19.50 -0.36 19.81
C LYS A 138 -19.63 -0.92 18.38
N LYS A 139 -20.83 -1.08 17.86
CA LYS A 139 -21.05 -1.48 16.46
C LYS A 139 -20.58 -0.41 15.47
N GLU A 140 -20.78 0.87 15.78
CA GLU A 140 -20.26 1.97 14.97
C GLU A 140 -18.73 1.97 14.99
N GLN A 141 -18.11 1.85 16.15
CA GLN A 141 -16.66 1.74 16.35
C GLN A 141 -16.05 0.60 15.54
N GLU A 142 -16.59 -0.61 15.67
CA GLU A 142 -16.14 -1.78 14.94
C GLU A 142 -16.17 -1.56 13.41
N LYS A 143 -17.28 -0.99 12.91
CA LYS A 143 -17.44 -0.70 11.48
C LYS A 143 -16.44 0.37 10.98
N LEU A 144 -16.22 1.42 11.77
CA LEU A 144 -15.29 2.49 11.45
C LEU A 144 -13.84 1.98 11.52
N GLN A 145 -13.50 1.26 12.58
CA GLN A 145 -12.17 0.65 12.75
C GLN A 145 -11.84 -0.31 11.61
N LYS A 146 -12.81 -1.15 11.22
CA LYS A 146 -12.62 -2.09 10.11
C LYS A 146 -12.31 -1.42 8.79
N ASN A 147 -12.98 -0.31 8.45
CA ASN A 147 -12.84 0.34 7.14
C ASN A 147 -11.81 1.48 7.12
N LEU A 148 -11.57 2.15 8.26
CA LEU A 148 -10.75 3.36 8.34
C LEU A 148 -9.54 3.20 9.28
N GLY A 149 -9.41 2.06 9.96
CA GLY A 149 -8.33 1.83 10.93
C GLY A 149 -6.94 2.02 10.34
N GLY A 150 -6.71 1.54 9.11
CA GLY A 150 -5.41 1.66 8.45
C GLY A 150 -5.04 3.08 7.99
N ILE A 151 -5.99 4.01 7.99
CA ILE A 151 -5.76 5.43 7.63
C ILE A 151 -6.07 6.38 8.81
N LYS A 152 -6.22 5.85 10.02
CA LYS A 152 -6.62 6.59 11.23
C LYS A 152 -5.69 7.78 11.53
N ASP A 153 -4.40 7.62 11.27
CA ASP A 153 -3.39 8.63 11.56
C ASP A 153 -2.92 9.41 10.34
N MET A 154 -3.52 9.16 9.17
CA MET A 154 -3.24 9.85 7.93
C MET A 154 -3.78 11.29 7.99
N LYS A 155 -2.87 12.28 8.04
CA LYS A 155 -3.22 13.70 8.18
C LYS A 155 -3.46 14.39 6.84
N ARG A 156 -2.87 13.90 5.77
CA ARG A 156 -2.95 14.43 4.39
C ARG A 156 -3.19 13.29 3.40
N ILE A 157 -3.59 13.62 2.20
CA ILE A 157 -3.66 12.67 1.08
C ILE A 157 -2.28 12.07 0.84
N PRO A 158 -2.20 10.76 0.46
CA PRO A 158 -0.92 10.11 0.22
C PRO A 158 -0.22 10.67 -1.03
N ASP A 159 1.09 10.57 -1.06
CA ASP A 159 1.92 11.01 -2.18
C ASP A 159 2.01 9.94 -3.28
N ALA A 160 1.73 8.67 -2.95
CA ALA A 160 1.55 7.58 -3.91
C ALA A 160 0.61 6.51 -3.36
N ILE A 161 0.07 5.69 -4.26
CA ILE A 161 -0.80 4.57 -3.90
C ILE A 161 -0.22 3.29 -4.51
N PHE A 162 -0.05 2.27 -3.68
CA PHE A 162 0.23 0.91 -4.13
C PHE A 162 -1.06 0.09 -4.14
N VAL A 163 -1.48 -0.41 -5.30
CA VAL A 163 -2.75 -1.12 -5.47
C VAL A 163 -2.56 -2.57 -5.88
N VAL A 164 -3.35 -3.47 -5.30
CA VAL A 164 -3.46 -4.88 -5.71
C VAL A 164 -4.80 -5.08 -6.41
N ASP A 165 -4.77 -5.52 -7.67
CA ASP A 165 -5.95 -5.69 -8.54
C ASP A 165 -6.65 -4.35 -8.84
N PRO A 166 -6.11 -3.49 -9.73
CA PRO A 166 -6.69 -2.20 -10.08
C PRO A 166 -8.10 -2.31 -10.64
N LYS A 167 -8.45 -3.41 -11.29
CA LYS A 167 -9.80 -3.65 -11.79
C LYS A 167 -10.83 -3.74 -10.67
N LYS A 168 -10.49 -4.37 -9.56
CA LYS A 168 -11.35 -4.44 -8.38
C LYS A 168 -11.39 -3.11 -7.64
N GLU A 169 -10.26 -2.43 -7.56
CA GLU A 169 -10.11 -1.15 -6.88
C GLU A 169 -10.32 0.06 -7.81
N SER A 170 -11.17 -0.10 -8.84
CA SER A 170 -11.39 0.92 -9.89
C SER A 170 -11.79 2.29 -9.35
N ILE A 171 -12.51 2.37 -8.23
CA ILE A 171 -12.87 3.65 -7.60
C ILE A 171 -11.62 4.33 -7.03
N CYS A 172 -10.74 3.57 -6.39
CA CYS A 172 -9.46 4.07 -5.89
C CYS A 172 -8.60 4.64 -7.03
N VAL A 173 -8.48 3.88 -8.13
CA VAL A 173 -7.73 4.28 -9.33
C VAL A 173 -8.30 5.58 -9.92
N GLN A 174 -9.62 5.68 -10.07
CA GLN A 174 -10.27 6.90 -10.58
C GLN A 174 -10.04 8.11 -9.66
N GLU A 175 -10.13 7.93 -8.35
CA GLU A 175 -9.88 9.03 -7.40
C GLU A 175 -8.41 9.47 -7.42
N ALA A 176 -7.47 8.54 -7.56
CA ALA A 176 -6.05 8.85 -7.70
C ALA A 176 -5.78 9.67 -8.97
N HIS A 177 -6.33 9.26 -10.11
CA HIS A 177 -6.22 10.01 -11.37
C HIS A 177 -6.77 11.44 -11.27
N ILE A 178 -7.94 11.62 -10.62
CA ILE A 178 -8.54 12.95 -10.41
C ILE A 178 -7.60 13.86 -9.60
N LEU A 179 -6.88 13.30 -8.65
CA LEU A 179 -5.99 14.04 -7.75
C LEU A 179 -4.53 14.09 -8.25
N GLY A 180 -4.21 13.40 -9.36
CA GLY A 180 -2.85 13.33 -9.90
C GLY A 180 -1.86 12.57 -8.99
N ILE A 181 -2.35 11.60 -8.22
CA ILE A 181 -1.53 10.77 -7.34
C ILE A 181 -0.99 9.59 -8.13
N PRO A 182 0.35 9.38 -8.17
CA PRO A 182 0.96 8.26 -8.87
C PRO A 182 0.49 6.90 -8.33
N LEU A 183 0.21 6.01 -9.28
CA LEU A 183 -0.31 4.66 -9.03
C LEU A 183 0.76 3.60 -9.35
N ILE A 184 1.05 2.78 -8.38
CA ILE A 184 1.95 1.63 -8.48
C ILE A 184 1.12 0.38 -8.17
N GLY A 185 1.29 -0.72 -8.87
CA GLY A 185 0.52 -1.89 -8.45
C GLY A 185 0.72 -3.17 -9.22
N ILE A 186 0.13 -4.22 -8.67
CA ILE A 186 0.12 -5.56 -9.26
C ILE A 186 -1.01 -5.64 -10.28
N VAL A 187 -0.66 -5.97 -11.51
CA VAL A 187 -1.56 -6.03 -12.66
C VAL A 187 -1.57 -7.45 -13.22
N ASP A 188 -2.69 -8.12 -13.10
CA ASP A 188 -2.91 -9.44 -13.70
C ASP A 188 -3.41 -9.29 -15.14
N THR A 189 -3.48 -10.37 -15.89
CA THR A 189 -3.84 -10.42 -17.32
C THR A 189 -5.25 -9.92 -17.64
N ASN A 190 -6.12 -9.72 -16.67
CA ASN A 190 -7.50 -9.21 -16.81
C ASN A 190 -7.64 -7.71 -16.55
N CYS A 191 -6.57 -7.01 -16.20
CA CYS A 191 -6.55 -5.60 -15.87
C CYS A 191 -6.07 -4.75 -17.06
N ASP A 192 -6.24 -3.41 -16.97
CA ASP A 192 -5.70 -2.45 -17.90
C ASP A 192 -4.36 -1.90 -17.34
N PRO A 193 -3.21 -2.15 -17.98
CA PRO A 193 -1.93 -1.65 -17.49
C PRO A 193 -1.78 -0.12 -17.64
N GLU A 194 -2.53 0.52 -18.55
CA GLU A 194 -2.44 1.96 -18.77
C GLU A 194 -3.08 2.79 -17.64
N GLU A 195 -3.81 2.14 -16.74
CA GLU A 195 -4.39 2.80 -15.55
C GLU A 195 -3.34 3.09 -14.46
N LEU A 196 -2.13 2.53 -14.57
CA LEU A 196 -1.08 2.68 -13.57
C LEU A 196 0.18 3.31 -14.16
N ASP A 197 0.86 4.12 -13.35
CA ASP A 197 2.16 4.72 -13.72
C ASP A 197 3.30 3.68 -13.64
N TYR A 198 3.26 2.82 -12.64
CA TYR A 198 4.23 1.75 -12.44
C TYR A 198 3.53 0.40 -12.36
N VAL A 199 3.58 -0.33 -13.46
CA VAL A 199 2.92 -1.64 -13.63
C VAL A 199 3.83 -2.76 -13.19
N ILE A 200 3.36 -3.62 -12.29
CA ILE A 200 4.03 -4.87 -11.91
C ILE A 200 3.19 -6.04 -12.45
N PRO A 201 3.55 -6.63 -13.60
CA PRO A 201 2.81 -7.78 -14.13
C PRO A 201 2.94 -8.97 -13.20
N GLY A 202 1.82 -9.48 -12.70
CA GLY A 202 1.85 -10.58 -11.75
C GLY A 202 0.48 -11.05 -11.30
N ASN A 203 0.46 -12.23 -10.69
CA ASN A 203 -0.72 -12.87 -10.16
C ASN A 203 -1.23 -12.14 -8.90
N ASP A 204 -2.45 -11.67 -8.94
CA ASP A 204 -3.11 -10.99 -7.83
C ASP A 204 -4.02 -11.92 -7.00
N ASP A 205 -4.17 -13.19 -7.41
CA ASP A 205 -4.99 -14.22 -6.72
C ASP A 205 -4.16 -15.14 -5.81
N ALA A 206 -2.86 -15.22 -6.00
CA ALA A 206 -1.99 -16.05 -5.20
C ALA A 206 -1.46 -15.29 -3.97
N ILE A 207 -1.84 -15.72 -2.75
CA ILE A 207 -1.41 -15.09 -1.49
C ILE A 207 0.11 -14.93 -1.42
N ARG A 208 0.87 -15.94 -1.86
CA ARG A 208 2.35 -15.91 -1.84
C ARG A 208 2.91 -14.88 -2.82
N ALA A 209 2.30 -14.74 -4.01
CA ALA A 209 2.71 -13.78 -5.01
C ALA A 209 2.48 -12.34 -4.53
N VAL A 210 1.28 -12.06 -4.04
CA VAL A 210 0.92 -10.74 -3.48
C VAL A 210 1.84 -10.40 -2.31
N LYS A 211 1.99 -11.31 -1.33
CA LYS A 211 2.85 -11.08 -0.17
C LYS A 211 4.30 -10.79 -0.57
N LEU A 212 4.85 -11.53 -1.53
CA LEU A 212 6.22 -11.34 -2.00
C LEU A 212 6.43 -9.94 -2.60
N ILE A 213 5.51 -9.47 -3.45
CA ILE A 213 5.64 -8.16 -4.10
C ILE A 213 5.38 -7.03 -3.09
N VAL A 214 4.31 -7.13 -2.29
CA VAL A 214 4.00 -6.12 -1.26
C VAL A 214 5.14 -5.98 -0.25
N SER A 215 5.77 -7.09 0.16
CA SER A 215 6.91 -7.05 1.08
C SER A 215 8.11 -6.32 0.48
N LYS A 216 8.35 -6.45 -0.83
CA LYS A 216 9.43 -5.72 -1.51
C LYS A 216 9.16 -4.22 -1.57
N MET A 217 7.92 -3.79 -1.77
CA MET A 217 7.56 -2.38 -1.71
C MET A 217 7.72 -1.81 -0.28
N ALA A 218 7.35 -2.58 0.73
CA ALA A 218 7.61 -2.21 2.12
C ALA A 218 9.11 -2.16 2.45
N ASP A 219 9.92 -3.08 1.89
CA ASP A 219 11.39 -3.05 2.03
C ASP A 219 11.99 -1.77 1.41
N ALA A 220 11.44 -1.26 0.29
CA ALA A 220 11.87 0.00 -0.31
C ALA A 220 11.65 1.18 0.64
N VAL A 221 10.48 1.26 1.27
CA VAL A 221 10.17 2.30 2.26
C VAL A 221 11.11 2.23 3.47
N ILE A 222 11.35 1.04 3.98
CA ILE A 222 12.25 0.85 5.14
C ILE A 222 13.69 1.23 4.77
N ALA A 223 14.14 0.87 3.57
CA ALA A 223 15.49 1.20 3.10
C ALA A 223 15.68 2.72 2.95
N ALA A 224 14.67 3.43 2.44
CA ALA A 224 14.68 4.89 2.34
C ALA A 224 14.77 5.55 3.74
N ASN A 225 13.91 5.14 4.67
CA ASN A 225 13.90 5.70 6.02
C ASN A 225 15.17 5.39 6.83
N GLN A 226 15.86 4.27 6.57
CA GLN A 226 17.15 3.96 7.21
C GLN A 226 18.29 4.82 6.67
N GLY A 227 18.20 5.27 5.42
CA GLY A 227 19.13 6.25 4.85
C GLY A 227 19.04 7.61 5.57
N GLU A 228 17.84 8.12 5.79
CA GLU A 228 17.61 9.38 6.52
C GLU A 228 18.17 9.33 7.95
N THR A 229 17.93 8.22 8.69
CA THR A 229 18.47 8.09 10.04
C THR A 229 20.00 8.03 10.08
N ALA A 230 20.65 7.49 9.05
CA ALA A 230 22.12 7.45 8.96
C ALA A 230 22.71 8.85 8.67
N GLU A 231 22.08 9.64 7.81
CA GLU A 231 22.49 11.01 7.53
C GLU A 231 22.28 11.94 8.74
N GLU A 232 21.15 11.82 9.46
CA GLU A 232 20.92 12.56 10.71
C GLU A 232 21.97 12.23 11.78
N TYR A 233 22.43 10.98 11.89
CA TYR A 233 23.50 10.59 12.81
C TYR A 233 24.87 11.14 12.39
N GLU A 234 25.18 11.19 11.09
CA GLU A 234 26.43 11.78 10.59
C GLU A 234 26.47 13.30 10.81
N ASP A 235 25.35 14.02 10.60
CA ASP A 235 25.26 15.44 10.83
C ASP A 235 25.38 15.80 12.32
N VAL A 236 24.77 15.02 13.23
CA VAL A 236 24.88 15.25 14.67
C VAL A 236 26.33 15.01 15.16
N VAL A 237 27.00 13.98 14.64
CA VAL A 237 28.41 13.68 14.99
C VAL A 237 29.36 14.72 14.41
N ALA A 238 29.04 15.28 13.24
CA ALA A 238 29.83 16.38 12.66
C ALA A 238 29.70 17.68 13.44
N ASP A 239 28.51 18.05 13.90
CA ASP A 239 28.26 19.25 14.72
C ASP A 239 28.90 19.14 16.13
N GLU A 240 28.86 17.95 16.77
CA GLU A 240 29.56 17.71 18.04
C GLU A 240 31.09 17.82 17.89
N ALA A 241 31.65 17.31 16.78
CA ALA A 241 33.08 17.42 16.50
C ALA A 241 33.55 18.85 16.20
N GLU A 242 32.67 19.69 15.66
CA GLU A 242 32.96 21.12 15.40
C GLU A 242 32.83 22.00 16.64
N THR A 243 31.92 21.67 17.55
CA THR A 243 31.77 22.32 18.87
C THR A 243 32.90 22.01 19.81
N ASP A 244 33.43 20.79 19.82
CA ASP A 244 34.62 20.42 20.65
C ASP A 244 35.89 21.09 20.16
N ARG A 245 36.05 21.34 18.85
CA ARG A 245 37.19 22.09 18.32
C ARG A 245 37.18 23.57 18.66
N LYS A 246 36.01 24.16 18.91
CA LYS A 246 35.85 25.58 19.28
C LYS A 246 35.99 25.85 20.78
N SER A 247 35.94 24.78 21.60
CA SER A 247 36.12 24.88 23.07
C SER A 247 37.53 24.68 23.57
N VAL A 248 38.52 24.43 22.70
CA VAL A 248 39.93 24.16 23.01
C VAL A 248 40.88 25.26 22.49
N VAL A 249 40.36 26.46 22.19
CA VAL A 249 41.22 27.61 21.84
C VAL A 249 41.09 28.74 22.88
#